data_44d862b6c0d70acc89c02e43a1adbb99
#
_entry.id   44d862b6c0d70acc89c02e43a1adbb99
#
_cell.length_a   1.000
_cell.length_b   1.000
_cell.length_c   1.000
_cell.angle_alpha   90.00
_cell.angle_beta   90.00
_cell.angle_gamma   90.00
#
_symmetry.space_group_name_H-M   'P 1'
#
loop_
_entity.id
_entity.type
_entity.pdbx_description
1 polymer ?
#
loop_
_entity_poly.entity_id
_entity_poly.type
_entity_poly.pdbx_seq_one_letter_code
_entity_poly.pdbx_strand_id
1 'polypeptide(L)'
;MTMTTPASRLFTASRVALVVTAMSFALRGAAMGPWATAFDLTKEQIGWIDNTAFWGFTIAMVIGGPLCDVLGLRRIISLAFIGHLAAILLTIFAWNFWSLYIGTLIFGIANGAVEAACNPLIATLYPNDKTTKLNHFHVWFPGGIVIGGVLSYLLGMAGVGYQGQFASMLLPLIAYGMLFLGQAFPQTERVEKGVSTKAMFAACLNPLFLLMVFCMLLTASTELGPNQWIPSLLTNAGVPGILVLAWINGLMAIGRQCAGTFVHRLSPVGMLVTSAVLSAIGLYAIGHSSGLTLFATATVFALGVCFFWPTMLGYVSENFPNTGALGLAIMGGTGMFGAGLAQPIIGRFVDQAVAVRVPAGQSVAALAAAPAGSDLASLWMKIQADAGLETIGRVAILPVFLAVVFVGLLVLRKQRKVMAG
;
A
#
# COMPACT_ATOMS: atom_id res chain seq x y z
N MET A 1 26.41 -11.44 24.22
CA MET A 1 25.02 -11.65 23.79
C MET A 1 24.12 -10.96 24.78
N THR A 2 23.65 -9.76 24.52
CA THR A 2 22.66 -9.06 25.36
C THR A 2 21.34 -9.82 25.25
N MET A 3 20.87 -10.37 26.36
CA MET A 3 19.54 -11.02 26.42
C MET A 3 18.51 -9.96 26.04
N THR A 4 17.85 -10.16 24.88
CA THR A 4 16.77 -9.26 24.44
C THR A 4 15.59 -9.39 25.39
N THR A 5 15.09 -8.25 25.89
CA THR A 5 13.88 -8.24 26.72
C THR A 5 12.69 -8.82 25.93
N PRO A 6 11.69 -9.44 26.57
CA PRO A 6 10.49 -9.93 25.87
C PRO A 6 9.82 -8.89 24.98
N ALA A 7 9.75 -7.62 25.42
CA ALA A 7 9.23 -6.51 24.65
C ALA A 7 10.05 -6.23 23.37
N SER A 8 11.39 -6.25 23.44
CA SER A 8 12.26 -6.07 22.29
C SER A 8 12.10 -7.19 21.26
N ARG A 9 11.92 -8.44 21.73
CA ARG A 9 11.69 -9.60 20.83
C ARG A 9 10.35 -9.51 20.12
N LEU A 10 9.26 -9.16 20.84
CA LEU A 10 7.94 -8.93 20.24
C LEU A 10 7.96 -7.79 19.24
N PHE A 11 8.66 -6.69 19.54
CA PHE A 11 8.82 -5.56 18.61
C PHE A 11 9.58 -5.96 17.34
N THR A 12 10.66 -6.72 17.47
CA THR A 12 11.42 -7.23 16.31
C THR A 12 10.58 -8.19 15.48
N ALA A 13 9.83 -9.10 16.12
CA ALA A 13 8.90 -10.01 15.45
C ALA A 13 7.83 -9.25 14.65
N SER A 14 7.26 -8.18 15.25
CA SER A 14 6.29 -7.30 14.58
C SER A 14 6.88 -6.64 13.33
N ARG A 15 8.14 -6.15 13.41
CA ARG A 15 8.83 -5.56 12.25
C ARG A 15 9.01 -6.57 11.13
N VAL A 16 9.45 -7.80 11.45
CA VAL A 16 9.63 -8.85 10.43
C VAL A 16 8.29 -9.27 9.83
N ALA A 17 7.22 -9.36 10.63
CA ALA A 17 5.87 -9.62 10.12
C ALA A 17 5.41 -8.52 9.15
N LEU A 18 5.70 -7.24 9.46
CA LEU A 18 5.40 -6.13 8.57
C LEU A 18 6.24 -6.15 7.28
N VAL A 19 7.48 -6.63 7.33
CA VAL A 19 8.30 -6.85 6.13
C VAL A 19 7.64 -7.90 5.23
N VAL A 20 7.12 -9.03 5.77
CA VAL A 20 6.39 -10.03 4.97
C VAL A 20 5.16 -9.41 4.32
N THR A 21 4.37 -8.64 5.09
CA THR A 21 3.24 -7.87 4.57
C THR A 21 3.65 -6.99 3.40
N ALA A 22 4.69 -6.19 3.56
CA ALA A 22 5.16 -5.23 2.57
C ALA A 22 5.79 -5.89 1.34
N MET A 23 6.58 -6.96 1.52
CA MET A 23 7.11 -7.76 0.40
C MET A 23 6.00 -8.30 -0.49
N SER A 24 4.86 -8.70 0.09
CA SER A 24 3.72 -9.18 -0.70
C SER A 24 3.21 -8.15 -1.70
N PHE A 25 3.24 -6.86 -1.36
CA PHE A 25 2.87 -5.78 -2.27
C PHE A 25 3.86 -5.66 -3.44
N ALA A 26 5.16 -5.65 -3.17
CA ALA A 26 6.18 -5.55 -4.21
C ALA A 26 6.15 -6.74 -5.16
N LEU A 27 6.07 -7.96 -4.62
CA LEU A 27 6.09 -9.19 -5.43
C LEU A 27 4.81 -9.35 -6.25
N ARG A 28 3.63 -8.97 -5.72
CA ARG A 28 2.38 -8.96 -6.50
C ARG A 28 2.46 -7.98 -7.66
N GLY A 29 2.93 -6.75 -7.40
CA GLY A 29 3.13 -5.76 -8.46
C GLY A 29 4.05 -6.25 -9.57
N ALA A 30 5.16 -6.93 -9.22
CA ALA A 30 6.07 -7.53 -10.18
C ALA A 30 5.45 -8.73 -10.93
N ALA A 31 4.56 -9.49 -10.27
CA ALA A 31 3.92 -10.67 -10.83
C ALA A 31 2.72 -10.39 -11.75
N MET A 32 2.16 -9.18 -11.74
CA MET A 32 0.98 -8.83 -12.55
C MET A 32 1.16 -9.14 -14.05
N GLY A 33 2.33 -8.80 -14.62
CA GLY A 33 2.65 -9.11 -16.00
C GLY A 33 2.77 -10.61 -16.24
N PRO A 34 3.62 -11.33 -15.52
CA PRO A 34 3.73 -12.79 -15.57
C PRO A 34 2.39 -13.53 -15.38
N TRP A 35 1.54 -13.10 -14.45
CA TRP A 35 0.20 -13.72 -14.28
C TRP A 35 -0.72 -13.46 -15.46
N ALA A 36 -0.72 -12.24 -16.01
CA ALA A 36 -1.50 -11.93 -17.21
C ALA A 36 -1.15 -12.85 -18.37
N THR A 37 0.15 -13.11 -18.57
CA THR A 37 0.65 -14.00 -19.63
C THR A 37 0.37 -15.48 -19.31
N ALA A 38 0.65 -15.93 -18.07
CA ALA A 38 0.54 -17.34 -17.71
C ALA A 38 -0.91 -17.87 -17.71
N PHE A 39 -1.88 -17.00 -17.41
CA PHE A 39 -3.29 -17.38 -17.26
C PHE A 39 -4.22 -16.69 -18.28
N ASP A 40 -3.66 -16.03 -19.30
CA ASP A 40 -4.39 -15.31 -20.36
C ASP A 40 -5.44 -14.33 -19.78
N LEU A 41 -4.97 -13.44 -18.90
CA LEU A 41 -5.83 -12.48 -18.16
C LEU A 41 -5.68 -11.07 -18.72
N THR A 42 -6.81 -10.36 -18.81
CA THR A 42 -6.81 -8.91 -19.08
C THR A 42 -6.22 -8.13 -17.89
N LYS A 43 -5.81 -6.88 -18.14
CA LYS A 43 -5.31 -6.00 -17.05
C LYS A 43 -6.41 -5.68 -16.03
N GLU A 44 -7.66 -5.56 -16.49
CA GLU A 44 -8.80 -5.41 -15.58
C GLU A 44 -8.95 -6.63 -14.67
N GLN A 45 -8.84 -7.86 -15.20
CA GLN A 45 -8.88 -9.09 -14.39
C GLN A 45 -7.72 -9.16 -13.39
N ILE A 46 -6.51 -8.77 -13.78
CA ILE A 46 -5.38 -8.62 -12.86
C ILE A 46 -5.69 -7.60 -11.77
N GLY A 47 -6.30 -6.47 -12.12
CA GLY A 47 -6.76 -5.47 -11.17
C GLY A 47 -7.78 -6.03 -10.17
N TRP A 48 -8.70 -6.89 -10.61
CA TRP A 48 -9.65 -7.57 -9.72
C TRP A 48 -8.95 -8.56 -8.78
N ILE A 49 -7.94 -9.29 -9.24
CA ILE A 49 -7.11 -10.15 -8.38
C ILE A 49 -6.42 -9.30 -7.31
N ASP A 50 -5.73 -8.24 -7.72
CA ASP A 50 -4.96 -7.41 -6.79
C ASP A 50 -5.84 -6.64 -5.79
N ASN A 51 -7.05 -6.22 -6.23
CA ASN A 51 -8.07 -5.60 -5.39
C ASN A 51 -8.37 -6.44 -4.14
N THR A 52 -8.43 -7.77 -4.27
CA THR A 52 -8.76 -8.66 -3.14
C THR A 52 -7.79 -8.56 -1.98
N ALA A 53 -6.52 -8.25 -2.24
CA ALA A 53 -5.54 -8.04 -1.17
C ALA A 53 -5.87 -6.81 -0.33
N PHE A 54 -6.31 -5.72 -0.97
CA PHE A 54 -6.72 -4.51 -0.28
C PHE A 54 -8.04 -4.69 0.47
N TRP A 55 -9.00 -5.40 -0.12
CA TRP A 55 -10.26 -5.69 0.54
C TRP A 55 -10.09 -6.66 1.70
N GLY A 56 -9.29 -7.70 1.53
CA GLY A 56 -8.93 -8.61 2.61
C GLY A 56 -8.27 -7.87 3.78
N PHE A 57 -7.37 -6.92 3.46
CA PHE A 57 -6.74 -6.06 4.45
C PHE A 57 -7.77 -5.19 5.19
N THR A 58 -8.68 -4.55 4.45
CA THR A 58 -9.78 -3.75 5.01
C THR A 58 -10.64 -4.57 5.97
N ILE A 59 -11.11 -5.75 5.53
CA ILE A 59 -11.92 -6.66 6.33
C ILE A 59 -11.18 -7.05 7.62
N ALA A 60 -9.90 -7.43 7.49
CA ALA A 60 -9.09 -7.84 8.63
C ALA A 60 -8.81 -6.69 9.60
N MET A 61 -8.65 -5.45 9.15
CA MET A 61 -8.49 -4.31 10.04
C MET A 61 -9.79 -3.97 10.78
N VAL A 62 -10.90 -3.87 10.07
CA VAL A 62 -12.19 -3.47 10.64
C VAL A 62 -12.71 -4.52 11.62
N ILE A 63 -12.58 -5.81 11.28
CA ILE A 63 -13.03 -6.92 12.12
C ILE A 63 -11.94 -7.33 13.11
N GLY A 64 -10.68 -7.32 12.70
CA GLY A 64 -9.54 -7.79 13.49
C GLY A 64 -9.29 -6.96 14.74
N GLY A 65 -9.50 -5.64 14.70
CA GLY A 65 -9.38 -4.79 15.87
C GLY A 65 -10.25 -5.27 17.06
N PRO A 66 -11.58 -5.36 16.89
CA PRO A 66 -12.46 -5.97 17.90
C PRO A 66 -12.11 -7.43 18.24
N LEU A 67 -11.69 -8.23 17.25
CA LEU A 67 -11.29 -9.62 17.48
C LEU A 67 -10.01 -9.73 18.32
N CYS A 68 -9.08 -8.78 18.24
CA CYS A 68 -7.92 -8.73 19.14
C CYS A 68 -8.32 -8.61 20.61
N ASP A 69 -9.41 -7.91 20.90
CA ASP A 69 -9.92 -7.76 22.26
C ASP A 69 -10.59 -9.05 22.79
N VAL A 70 -11.21 -9.85 21.89
CA VAL A 70 -11.96 -11.05 22.25
C VAL A 70 -11.05 -12.30 22.21
N LEU A 71 -10.29 -12.46 21.14
CA LEU A 71 -9.46 -13.66 20.92
C LEU A 71 -8.05 -13.51 21.48
N GLY A 72 -7.60 -12.26 21.72
CA GLY A 72 -6.25 -11.91 22.12
C GLY A 72 -5.28 -11.81 20.93
N LEU A 73 -4.28 -10.94 21.07
CA LEU A 73 -3.27 -10.61 20.06
C LEU A 73 -2.54 -11.84 19.51
N ARG A 74 -2.20 -12.80 20.39
CA ARG A 74 -1.48 -14.02 20.02
C ARG A 74 -2.22 -14.84 18.96
N ARG A 75 -3.55 -15.02 19.12
CA ARG A 75 -4.34 -15.83 18.17
C ARG A 75 -4.44 -15.14 16.82
N ILE A 76 -4.63 -13.83 16.81
CA ILE A 76 -4.71 -13.03 15.55
C ILE A 76 -3.39 -13.10 14.79
N ILE A 77 -2.23 -12.96 15.46
CA ILE A 77 -0.90 -13.12 14.84
C ILE A 77 -0.68 -14.55 14.32
N SER A 78 -1.15 -15.56 15.05
CA SER A 78 -1.06 -16.96 14.59
C SER A 78 -1.91 -17.20 13.34
N LEU A 79 -3.12 -16.62 13.26
CA LEU A 79 -3.96 -16.66 12.06
C LEU A 79 -3.32 -15.92 10.89
N ALA A 80 -2.66 -14.78 11.14
CA ALA A 80 -1.90 -14.07 10.13
C ALA A 80 -0.75 -14.92 9.57
N PHE A 81 -0.01 -15.63 10.43
CA PHE A 81 1.06 -16.54 10.01
C PHE A 81 0.53 -17.66 9.10
N ILE A 82 -0.54 -18.33 9.51
CA ILE A 82 -1.18 -19.40 8.73
C ILE A 82 -1.72 -18.85 7.40
N GLY A 83 -2.34 -17.66 7.44
CA GLY A 83 -2.84 -16.98 6.26
C GLY A 83 -1.73 -16.61 5.27
N HIS A 84 -0.62 -16.06 5.73
CA HIS A 84 0.55 -15.79 4.88
C HIS A 84 1.09 -17.06 4.24
N LEU A 85 1.26 -18.14 5.02
CA LEU A 85 1.73 -19.43 4.49
C LEU A 85 0.78 -19.97 3.42
N ALA A 86 -0.52 -19.99 3.71
CA ALA A 86 -1.54 -20.46 2.76
C ALA A 86 -1.55 -19.60 1.47
N ALA A 87 -1.47 -18.28 1.60
CA ALA A 87 -1.46 -17.37 0.46
C ALA A 87 -0.20 -17.54 -0.41
N ILE A 88 0.97 -17.70 0.19
CA ILE A 88 2.23 -17.96 -0.53
C ILE A 88 2.09 -19.27 -1.32
N LEU A 89 1.65 -20.34 -0.68
CA LEU A 89 1.49 -21.64 -1.34
C LEU A 89 0.44 -21.61 -2.44
N LEU A 90 -0.73 -20.98 -2.21
CA LEU A 90 -1.75 -20.82 -3.25
C LEU A 90 -1.26 -20.01 -4.45
N THR A 91 -0.41 -18.99 -4.22
CA THR A 91 0.17 -18.18 -5.31
C THR A 91 1.23 -18.97 -6.08
N ILE A 92 2.09 -19.74 -5.41
CA ILE A 92 3.12 -20.57 -6.04
C ILE A 92 2.48 -21.66 -6.93
N PHE A 93 1.42 -22.29 -6.43
CA PHE A 93 0.70 -23.38 -7.10
C PHE A 93 -0.57 -22.92 -7.81
N ALA A 94 -0.69 -21.62 -8.14
CA ALA A 94 -1.85 -21.09 -8.84
C ALA A 94 -2.03 -21.75 -10.21
N TRP A 95 -3.28 -22.00 -10.61
CA TRP A 95 -3.63 -22.66 -11.87
C TRP A 95 -4.67 -21.90 -12.71
N ASN A 96 -5.28 -20.83 -12.17
CA ASN A 96 -6.24 -19.98 -12.89
C ASN A 96 -6.51 -18.67 -12.13
N PHE A 97 -7.40 -17.84 -12.71
CA PHE A 97 -7.89 -16.59 -12.10
C PHE A 97 -8.36 -16.78 -10.63
N TRP A 98 -9.19 -17.78 -10.36
CA TRP A 98 -9.81 -17.96 -9.04
C TRP A 98 -8.81 -18.37 -7.97
N SER A 99 -7.81 -19.18 -8.32
CA SER A 99 -6.76 -19.55 -7.37
C SER A 99 -5.90 -18.36 -6.98
N LEU A 100 -5.56 -17.46 -7.94
CA LEU A 100 -4.90 -16.19 -7.66
C LEU A 100 -5.78 -15.24 -6.84
N TYR A 101 -7.07 -15.14 -7.21
CA TYR A 101 -8.05 -14.28 -6.53
C TYR A 101 -8.18 -14.64 -5.05
N ILE A 102 -8.36 -15.93 -4.74
CA ILE A 102 -8.46 -16.44 -3.36
C ILE A 102 -7.13 -16.31 -2.63
N GLY A 103 -6.01 -16.67 -3.27
CA GLY A 103 -4.67 -16.53 -2.70
C GLY A 103 -4.37 -15.08 -2.30
N THR A 104 -4.70 -14.13 -3.17
CA THR A 104 -4.49 -12.70 -2.94
C THR A 104 -5.43 -12.14 -1.86
N LEU A 105 -6.67 -12.63 -1.80
CA LEU A 105 -7.61 -12.30 -0.72
C LEU A 105 -7.08 -12.76 0.64
N ILE A 106 -6.56 -13.98 0.72
CA ILE A 106 -5.95 -14.52 1.96
C ILE A 106 -4.70 -13.72 2.33
N PHE A 107 -3.87 -13.29 1.36
CA PHE A 107 -2.77 -12.35 1.61
C PHE A 107 -3.28 -11.07 2.27
N GLY A 108 -4.33 -10.47 1.72
CA GLY A 108 -4.91 -9.25 2.27
C GLY A 108 -5.38 -9.43 3.71
N ILE A 109 -6.10 -10.52 3.98
CA ILE A 109 -6.59 -10.84 5.33
C ILE A 109 -5.40 -11.04 6.30
N ALA A 110 -4.36 -11.76 5.90
CA ALA A 110 -3.18 -11.99 6.72
C ALA A 110 -2.40 -10.69 7.00
N ASN A 111 -2.22 -9.86 5.97
CA ASN A 111 -1.58 -8.54 6.06
C ASN A 111 -2.33 -7.62 7.04
N GLY A 112 -3.65 -7.52 6.89
CA GLY A 112 -4.50 -6.73 7.77
C GLY A 112 -4.54 -7.26 9.21
N ALA A 113 -4.47 -8.59 9.40
CA ALA A 113 -4.39 -9.20 10.72
C ALA A 113 -3.05 -8.90 11.43
N VAL A 114 -1.93 -8.83 10.69
CA VAL A 114 -0.64 -8.35 11.23
C VAL A 114 -0.79 -6.93 11.75
N GLU A 115 -1.34 -6.02 10.95
CA GLU A 115 -1.50 -4.61 11.33
C GLU A 115 -2.49 -4.45 12.49
N ALA A 116 -3.63 -5.15 12.45
CA ALA A 116 -4.65 -5.09 13.50
C ALA A 116 -4.12 -5.56 14.86
N ALA A 117 -3.16 -6.49 14.88
CA ALA A 117 -2.58 -7.02 16.11
C ALA A 117 -1.29 -6.31 16.53
N CYS A 118 -0.37 -6.01 15.59
CA CYS A 118 0.93 -5.43 15.94
C CYS A 118 0.84 -3.97 16.38
N ASN A 119 -0.08 -3.17 15.81
CA ASN A 119 -0.25 -1.78 16.23
C ASN A 119 -0.64 -1.66 17.71
N PRO A 120 -1.71 -2.30 18.22
CA PRO A 120 -2.04 -2.26 19.63
C PRO A 120 -0.99 -2.96 20.51
N LEU A 121 -0.34 -4.02 20.02
CA LEU A 121 0.76 -4.67 20.73
C LEU A 121 1.89 -3.68 21.04
N ILE A 122 2.34 -2.93 20.02
CA ILE A 122 3.43 -1.95 20.17
C ILE A 122 3.02 -0.81 21.07
N ALA A 123 1.80 -0.28 20.91
CA ALA A 123 1.26 0.76 21.76
C ALA A 123 1.23 0.35 23.25
N THR A 124 0.87 -0.92 23.52
CA THR A 124 0.85 -1.49 24.87
C THR A 124 2.24 -1.74 25.44
N LEU A 125 3.18 -2.23 24.60
CA LEU A 125 4.57 -2.49 25.02
C LEU A 125 5.35 -1.20 25.37
N TYR A 126 5.00 -0.09 24.74
CA TYR A 126 5.71 1.19 24.88
C TYR A 126 4.76 2.35 25.20
N PRO A 127 4.08 2.34 26.35
CA PRO A 127 3.01 3.30 26.68
C PRO A 127 3.51 4.76 26.72
N ASN A 128 4.77 4.99 27.07
CA ASN A 128 5.37 6.32 27.18
C ASN A 128 6.04 6.81 25.87
N ASP A 129 6.12 5.97 24.83
CA ASP A 129 6.82 6.30 23.57
C ASP A 129 6.09 5.69 22.35
N LYS A 130 4.75 5.65 22.40
CA LYS A 130 3.90 5.00 21.40
C LYS A 130 4.16 5.51 19.99
N THR A 131 4.08 6.85 19.83
CA THR A 131 4.19 7.50 18.51
C THR A 131 5.52 7.20 17.86
N THR A 132 6.63 7.32 18.58
CA THR A 132 7.97 7.00 18.05
C THR A 132 8.09 5.54 17.67
N LYS A 133 7.63 4.63 18.54
CA LYS A 133 7.73 3.19 18.29
C LYS A 133 6.84 2.72 17.14
N LEU A 134 5.63 3.26 17.03
CA LEU A 134 4.76 3.00 15.88
C LEU A 134 5.37 3.53 14.58
N ASN A 135 5.93 4.75 14.59
CA ASN A 135 6.66 5.27 13.43
C ASN A 135 7.84 4.36 13.04
N HIS A 136 8.65 3.93 14.00
CA HIS A 136 9.76 2.99 13.75
C HIS A 136 9.27 1.60 13.26
N PHE A 137 8.08 1.17 13.64
CA PHE A 137 7.44 -0.01 13.10
C PHE A 137 7.05 0.20 11.63
N HIS A 138 6.36 1.30 11.33
CA HIS A 138 5.85 1.59 9.98
C HIS A 138 6.90 2.01 8.95
N VAL A 139 8.14 2.32 9.34
CA VAL A 139 9.28 2.42 8.39
C VAL A 139 9.49 1.12 7.63
N TRP A 140 9.19 -0.02 8.25
CA TRP A 140 9.38 -1.34 7.67
C TRP A 140 8.34 -1.73 6.62
N PHE A 141 7.27 -0.94 6.45
CA PHE A 141 6.35 -1.11 5.34
C PHE A 141 7.00 -0.65 4.01
N PRO A 142 7.37 0.62 3.80
CA PRO A 142 8.12 1.01 2.60
C PRO A 142 9.48 0.30 2.52
N GLY A 143 10.15 0.05 3.65
CA GLY A 143 11.40 -0.72 3.68
C GLY A 143 11.23 -2.15 3.18
N GLY A 144 10.15 -2.84 3.54
CA GLY A 144 9.84 -4.19 3.07
C GLY A 144 9.46 -4.21 1.58
N ILE A 145 8.82 -3.15 1.06
CA ILE A 145 8.60 -3.00 -0.39
C ILE A 145 9.93 -2.88 -1.14
N VAL A 146 10.89 -2.10 -0.60
CA VAL A 146 12.24 -2.00 -1.18
C VAL A 146 12.94 -3.36 -1.16
N ILE A 147 12.91 -4.08 -0.03
CA ILE A 147 13.51 -5.41 0.09
C ILE A 147 12.88 -6.36 -0.92
N GLY A 148 11.56 -6.43 -0.98
CA GLY A 148 10.82 -7.28 -1.93
C GLY A 148 11.09 -6.91 -3.39
N GLY A 149 11.12 -5.62 -3.70
CA GLY A 149 11.37 -5.11 -5.05
C GLY A 149 12.78 -5.41 -5.55
N VAL A 150 13.81 -5.14 -4.73
CA VAL A 150 15.20 -5.45 -5.07
C VAL A 150 15.41 -6.96 -5.20
N LEU A 151 14.85 -7.75 -4.27
CA LEU A 151 14.94 -9.20 -4.32
C LEU A 151 14.24 -9.76 -5.57
N SER A 152 13.06 -9.27 -5.90
CA SER A 152 12.34 -9.65 -7.14
C SER A 152 13.16 -9.35 -8.39
N TYR A 153 13.78 -8.17 -8.45
CA TYR A 153 14.66 -7.79 -9.56
C TYR A 153 15.85 -8.74 -9.71
N LEU A 154 16.58 -8.99 -8.61
CA LEU A 154 17.76 -9.87 -8.63
C LEU A 154 17.40 -11.32 -9.00
N LEU A 155 16.32 -11.84 -8.42
CA LEU A 155 15.82 -13.18 -8.75
C LEU A 155 15.34 -13.27 -10.21
N GLY A 156 14.68 -12.22 -10.71
CA GLY A 156 14.28 -12.12 -12.10
C GLY A 156 15.47 -12.13 -13.07
N MET A 157 16.56 -11.38 -12.74
CA MET A 157 17.81 -11.44 -13.50
C MET A 157 18.46 -12.84 -13.53
N ALA A 158 18.28 -13.61 -12.44
CA ALA A 158 18.72 -14.99 -12.34
C ALA A 158 17.76 -15.99 -13.04
N GLY A 159 16.73 -15.52 -13.74
CA GLY A 159 15.76 -16.35 -14.42
C GLY A 159 14.71 -17.01 -13.52
N VAL A 160 14.63 -16.60 -12.26
CA VAL A 160 13.65 -17.14 -11.30
C VAL A 160 12.28 -16.54 -11.54
N GLY A 161 11.31 -17.39 -11.89
CA GLY A 161 9.91 -16.99 -12.10
C GLY A 161 9.21 -16.51 -10.83
N TYR A 162 7.97 -15.99 -10.98
CA TYR A 162 7.20 -15.46 -9.86
C TYR A 162 7.03 -16.47 -8.72
N GLN A 163 6.94 -17.78 -9.01
CA GLN A 163 6.82 -18.84 -8.02
C GLN A 163 8.00 -18.83 -7.04
N GLY A 164 9.23 -18.79 -7.56
CA GLY A 164 10.44 -18.74 -6.74
C GLY A 164 10.58 -17.41 -5.99
N GLN A 165 10.14 -16.31 -6.59
CA GLN A 165 10.10 -15.00 -5.93
C GLN A 165 9.15 -15.02 -4.72
N PHE A 166 7.94 -15.57 -4.84
CA PHE A 166 7.03 -15.74 -3.72
C PHE A 166 7.55 -16.74 -2.69
N ALA A 167 8.23 -17.83 -3.11
CA ALA A 167 8.88 -18.78 -2.19
C ALA A 167 9.93 -18.10 -1.29
N SER A 168 10.60 -17.03 -1.76
CA SER A 168 11.56 -16.27 -0.96
C SER A 168 10.95 -15.64 0.30
N MET A 169 9.63 -15.37 0.29
CA MET A 169 8.90 -14.84 1.45
C MET A 169 8.80 -15.85 2.60
N LEU A 170 8.98 -17.15 2.34
CA LEU A 170 8.96 -18.18 3.39
C LEU A 170 10.07 -17.94 4.44
N LEU A 171 11.21 -17.36 4.02
CA LEU A 171 12.31 -17.07 4.95
C LEU A 171 11.92 -16.06 6.04
N PRO A 172 11.48 -14.83 5.72
CA PRO A 172 11.03 -13.87 6.73
C PRO A 172 9.72 -14.33 7.42
N LEU A 173 8.85 -15.10 6.75
CA LEU A 173 7.66 -15.69 7.36
C LEU A 173 8.05 -16.62 8.53
N ILE A 174 8.93 -17.59 8.30
CA ILE A 174 9.42 -18.51 9.33
C ILE A 174 10.12 -17.72 10.45
N ALA A 175 10.92 -16.71 10.08
CA ALA A 175 11.63 -15.87 11.05
C ALA A 175 10.66 -15.19 12.03
N TYR A 176 9.60 -14.53 11.56
CA TYR A 176 8.66 -13.90 12.50
C TYR A 176 7.85 -14.92 13.29
N GLY A 177 7.49 -16.06 12.68
CA GLY A 177 6.84 -17.16 13.39
C GLY A 177 7.68 -17.66 14.57
N MET A 178 8.97 -17.91 14.36
CA MET A 178 9.91 -18.32 15.42
C MET A 178 10.11 -17.21 16.48
N LEU A 179 10.13 -15.93 16.08
CA LEU A 179 10.27 -14.82 17.01
C LEU A 179 9.05 -14.66 17.92
N PHE A 180 7.84 -14.88 17.42
CA PHE A 180 6.62 -14.85 18.23
C PHE A 180 6.38 -16.14 19.05
N LEU A 181 7.01 -17.24 18.67
CA LEU A 181 6.80 -18.52 19.33
C LEU A 181 7.22 -18.45 20.81
N GLY A 182 6.35 -18.94 21.69
CA GLY A 182 6.60 -18.98 23.13
C GLY A 182 6.54 -17.63 23.86
N GLN A 183 6.22 -16.52 23.17
CA GLN A 183 6.11 -15.22 23.81
C GLN A 183 4.78 -15.05 24.55
N ALA A 184 4.81 -14.35 25.69
CA ALA A 184 3.63 -13.87 26.37
C ALA A 184 3.18 -12.55 25.73
N PHE A 185 1.89 -12.40 25.44
CA PHE A 185 1.30 -11.20 24.86
C PHE A 185 0.51 -10.43 25.92
N PRO A 186 0.62 -9.08 25.95
CA PRO A 186 -0.21 -8.26 26.82
C PRO A 186 -1.68 -8.24 26.35
N GLN A 187 -2.58 -7.81 27.21
CA GLN A 187 -3.93 -7.43 26.80
C GLN A 187 -3.89 -6.06 26.10
N THR A 188 -4.92 -5.75 25.31
CA THR A 188 -5.01 -4.44 24.64
C THR A 188 -5.41 -3.35 25.64
N GLU A 189 -4.89 -2.12 25.45
CA GLU A 189 -5.24 -0.97 26.29
C GLU A 189 -6.75 -0.68 26.35
N ARG A 190 -7.48 -1.03 25.30
CA ARG A 190 -8.92 -0.86 25.23
C ARG A 190 -9.64 -1.74 26.26
N VAL A 191 -9.20 -2.98 26.40
CA VAL A 191 -9.74 -3.90 27.41
C VAL A 191 -9.43 -3.39 28.81
N GLU A 192 -8.23 -2.85 29.03
CA GLU A 192 -7.84 -2.27 30.33
C GLU A 192 -8.64 -1.00 30.70
N LYS A 193 -8.97 -0.13 29.72
CA LYS A 193 -9.60 1.17 29.95
C LYS A 193 -11.14 1.19 29.87
N GLY A 194 -11.79 0.11 29.42
CA GLY A 194 -13.25 -0.01 29.39
C GLY A 194 -13.99 1.02 28.51
N VAL A 195 -13.39 1.49 27.39
CA VAL A 195 -13.97 2.57 26.56
C VAL A 195 -15.24 2.12 25.82
N SER A 196 -16.32 2.91 25.91
CA SER A 196 -17.60 2.65 25.26
C SER A 196 -17.54 2.78 23.74
N THR A 197 -17.85 1.70 23.04
CA THR A 197 -17.91 1.67 21.55
C THR A 197 -18.98 2.60 20.99
N LYS A 198 -20.15 2.75 21.68
CA LYS A 198 -21.26 3.59 21.22
C LYS A 198 -20.89 5.07 21.10
N ALA A 199 -20.15 5.60 22.07
CA ALA A 199 -19.70 6.99 22.06
C ALA A 199 -18.71 7.25 20.91
N MET A 200 -17.82 6.30 20.62
CA MET A 200 -16.89 6.40 19.50
C MET A 200 -17.61 6.40 18.15
N PHE A 201 -18.61 5.53 17.95
CA PHE A 201 -19.41 5.52 16.72
C PHE A 201 -20.14 6.85 16.51
N ALA A 202 -20.74 7.42 17.55
CA ALA A 202 -21.41 8.72 17.45
C ALA A 202 -20.43 9.85 17.03
N ALA A 203 -19.21 9.84 17.55
CA ALA A 203 -18.17 10.81 17.16
C ALA A 203 -17.74 10.65 15.67
N CYS A 204 -17.78 9.44 15.13
CA CYS A 204 -17.48 9.17 13.72
C CYS A 204 -18.53 9.70 12.73
N LEU A 205 -19.70 10.13 13.19
CA LEU A 205 -20.74 10.73 12.34
C LEU A 205 -20.52 12.23 12.09
N ASN A 206 -19.44 12.82 12.64
CA ASN A 206 -19.10 14.23 12.39
C ASN A 206 -18.85 14.46 10.89
N PRO A 207 -19.50 15.47 10.24
CA PRO A 207 -19.36 15.71 8.79
C PRO A 207 -17.92 15.96 8.33
N LEU A 208 -17.10 16.64 9.15
CA LEU A 208 -15.70 16.87 8.81
C LEU A 208 -14.87 15.58 8.95
N PHE A 209 -15.20 14.71 9.91
CA PHE A 209 -14.59 13.38 10.00
C PHE A 209 -14.93 12.54 8.75
N LEU A 210 -16.20 12.54 8.32
CA LEU A 210 -16.63 11.82 7.10
C LEU A 210 -15.96 12.36 5.84
N LEU A 211 -15.76 13.69 5.76
CA LEU A 211 -14.96 14.29 4.68
C LEU A 211 -13.51 13.77 4.71
N MET A 212 -12.89 13.66 5.90
CA MET A 212 -11.53 13.12 6.02
C MET A 212 -11.48 11.64 5.65
N VAL A 213 -12.51 10.85 6.00
CA VAL A 213 -12.65 9.45 5.56
C VAL A 213 -12.69 9.37 4.02
N PHE A 214 -13.48 10.22 3.37
CA PHE A 214 -13.52 10.29 1.91
C PHE A 214 -12.18 10.74 1.30
N CYS A 215 -11.52 11.75 1.88
CA CYS A 215 -10.18 12.14 1.45
C CYS A 215 -9.17 11.00 1.64
N MET A 216 -9.29 10.20 2.70
CA MET A 216 -8.41 9.05 2.94
C MET A 216 -8.55 7.98 1.85
N LEU A 217 -9.78 7.72 1.40
CA LEU A 217 -10.01 6.84 0.25
C LEU A 217 -9.24 7.31 -0.98
N LEU A 218 -9.30 8.61 -1.30
CA LEU A 218 -8.63 9.18 -2.47
C LEU A 218 -7.11 9.28 -2.31
N THR A 219 -6.59 9.64 -1.11
CA THR A 219 -5.15 9.71 -0.86
C THR A 219 -4.50 8.34 -0.96
N ALA A 220 -5.13 7.30 -0.40
CA ALA A 220 -4.66 5.93 -0.50
C ALA A 220 -4.74 5.40 -1.94
N SER A 221 -5.81 5.72 -2.68
CA SER A 221 -5.91 5.38 -4.11
C SER A 221 -4.81 6.05 -4.94
N THR A 222 -4.44 7.30 -4.60
CA THR A 222 -3.36 8.04 -5.26
C THR A 222 -1.99 7.43 -5.00
N GLU A 223 -1.73 6.97 -3.77
CA GLU A 223 -0.46 6.38 -3.36
C GLU A 223 -0.34 4.93 -3.83
N LEU A 224 -1.27 4.08 -3.38
CA LEU A 224 -1.18 2.62 -3.52
C LEU A 224 -1.66 2.12 -4.88
N GLY A 225 -2.56 2.85 -5.55
CA GLY A 225 -3.02 2.51 -6.89
C GLY A 225 -1.84 2.43 -7.88
N PRO A 226 -1.18 3.54 -8.19
CA PRO A 226 -0.03 3.54 -9.08
C PRO A 226 1.13 2.67 -8.59
N ASN A 227 1.44 2.70 -7.28
CA ASN A 227 2.54 1.90 -6.73
C ASN A 227 2.41 0.41 -7.07
N GLN A 228 1.18 -0.12 -7.06
CA GLN A 228 0.94 -1.53 -7.38
C GLN A 228 1.14 -1.83 -8.87
N TRP A 229 0.80 -0.89 -9.76
CA TRP A 229 0.89 -1.06 -11.21
C TRP A 229 2.24 -0.68 -11.83
N ILE A 230 3.02 0.21 -11.18
CA ILE A 230 4.32 0.69 -11.67
C ILE A 230 5.25 -0.46 -12.10
N PRO A 231 5.43 -1.56 -11.33
CA PRO A 231 6.33 -2.63 -11.75
C PRO A 231 5.98 -3.24 -13.11
N SER A 232 4.70 -3.45 -13.37
CA SER A 232 4.27 -4.10 -14.61
C SER A 232 4.11 -3.12 -15.78
N LEU A 233 3.66 -1.89 -15.55
CA LEU A 233 3.38 -0.94 -16.61
C LEU A 233 4.64 -0.24 -17.12
N LEU A 234 5.63 0.03 -16.26
CA LEU A 234 6.83 0.75 -16.65
C LEU A 234 7.97 -0.17 -17.16
N THR A 235 7.80 -1.49 -17.12
CA THR A 235 8.83 -2.42 -17.58
C THR A 235 9.24 -2.17 -19.03
N ASN A 236 8.30 -1.80 -19.91
CA ASN A 236 8.56 -1.50 -21.31
C ASN A 236 8.90 -0.01 -21.55
N ALA A 237 8.97 0.82 -20.52
CA ALA A 237 9.26 2.26 -20.62
C ALA A 237 10.76 2.59 -20.51
N GLY A 238 11.63 1.60 -20.71
CA GLY A 238 13.09 1.76 -20.78
C GLY A 238 13.83 1.61 -19.45
N VAL A 239 13.11 1.25 -18.34
CA VAL A 239 13.71 0.90 -17.04
C VAL A 239 12.90 -0.21 -16.38
N PRO A 240 13.53 -1.05 -15.53
CA PRO A 240 12.79 -2.03 -14.74
C PRO A 240 11.83 -1.33 -13.78
N GLY A 241 10.51 -1.46 -14.03
CA GLY A 241 9.48 -0.79 -13.23
C GLY A 241 9.53 -1.13 -11.74
N ILE A 242 9.98 -2.34 -11.39
CA ILE A 242 10.18 -2.76 -9.99
C ILE A 242 11.24 -1.91 -9.27
N LEU A 243 12.27 -1.44 -9.97
CA LEU A 243 13.28 -0.54 -9.39
C LEU A 243 12.72 0.88 -9.19
N VAL A 244 11.81 1.32 -10.06
CA VAL A 244 11.08 2.59 -9.86
C VAL A 244 10.19 2.49 -8.60
N LEU A 245 9.50 1.37 -8.39
CA LEU A 245 8.75 1.12 -7.16
C LEU A 245 9.66 1.14 -5.92
N ALA A 246 10.80 0.44 -5.98
CA ALA A 246 11.76 0.41 -4.87
C ALA A 246 12.33 1.81 -4.58
N TRP A 247 12.58 2.61 -5.62
CA TRP A 247 13.04 4.00 -5.51
C TRP A 247 12.01 4.88 -4.80
N ILE A 248 10.74 4.85 -5.23
CA ILE A 248 9.63 5.60 -4.62
C ILE A 248 9.53 5.25 -3.13
N ASN A 249 9.48 3.97 -2.80
CA ASN A 249 9.30 3.52 -1.43
C ASN A 249 10.56 3.77 -0.56
N GLY A 250 11.76 3.71 -1.14
CA GLY A 250 13.00 4.10 -0.47
C GLY A 250 12.98 5.58 -0.06
N LEU A 251 12.58 6.46 -0.97
CA LEU A 251 12.42 7.90 -0.67
C LEU A 251 11.31 8.15 0.37
N MET A 252 10.21 7.41 0.30
CA MET A 252 9.15 7.47 1.32
C MET A 252 9.66 7.04 2.71
N ALA A 253 10.45 5.97 2.80
CA ALA A 253 11.04 5.52 4.05
C ALA A 253 11.96 6.59 4.67
N ILE A 254 12.84 7.18 3.85
CA ILE A 254 13.75 8.28 4.26
C ILE A 254 12.93 9.52 4.66
N GLY A 255 11.96 9.93 3.85
CA GLY A 255 11.12 11.09 4.12
C GLY A 255 10.33 10.95 5.41
N ARG A 256 9.72 9.78 5.67
CA ARG A 256 9.01 9.47 6.92
C ARG A 256 9.93 9.47 8.14
N GLN A 257 11.17 9.04 7.99
CA GLN A 257 12.17 9.13 9.06
C GLN A 257 12.51 10.60 9.40
N CYS A 258 12.51 11.47 8.39
CA CYS A 258 12.81 12.91 8.53
C CYS A 258 11.57 13.78 8.77
N ALA A 259 10.37 13.20 8.95
CA ALA A 259 9.09 13.90 8.99
C ALA A 259 9.02 15.01 10.05
N GLY A 260 9.68 14.85 11.21
CA GLY A 260 9.68 15.83 12.29
C GLY A 260 10.13 17.23 11.86
N THR A 261 11.10 17.31 10.94
CA THR A 261 11.60 18.60 10.43
C THR A 261 10.58 19.36 9.59
N PHE A 262 9.70 18.64 8.88
CA PHE A 262 8.70 19.23 7.99
C PHE A 262 7.38 19.54 8.73
N VAL A 263 6.98 18.66 9.66
CA VAL A 263 5.74 18.81 10.46
C VAL A 263 5.74 20.10 11.26
N HIS A 264 6.89 20.51 11.80
CA HIS A 264 6.99 21.75 12.59
C HIS A 264 6.87 23.04 11.77
N ARG A 265 7.13 22.99 10.46
CA ARG A 265 7.08 24.16 9.56
C ARG A 265 5.76 24.30 8.81
N LEU A 266 5.10 23.19 8.52
CA LEU A 266 3.83 23.13 7.80
C LEU A 266 2.75 22.63 8.75
N SER A 267 1.59 23.28 8.80
CA SER A 267 0.44 22.68 9.52
C SER A 267 0.05 21.34 8.87
N PRO A 268 -0.62 20.43 9.58
CA PRO A 268 -1.07 19.16 8.97
C PRO A 268 -1.85 19.36 7.66
N VAL A 269 -2.75 20.35 7.59
CA VAL A 269 -3.47 20.66 6.36
C VAL A 269 -2.55 21.23 5.28
N GLY A 270 -1.56 22.06 5.65
CA GLY A 270 -0.55 22.56 4.72
C GLY A 270 0.31 21.43 4.13
N MET A 271 0.67 20.45 4.93
CA MET A 271 1.35 19.23 4.46
C MET A 271 0.49 18.46 3.46
N LEU A 272 -0.81 18.28 3.74
CA LEU A 272 -1.74 17.60 2.82
C LEU A 272 -1.87 18.34 1.49
N VAL A 273 -1.92 19.70 1.49
CA VAL A 273 -1.91 20.51 0.27
C VAL A 273 -0.63 20.27 -0.52
N THR A 274 0.53 20.39 0.13
CA THR A 274 1.84 20.17 -0.52
C THR A 274 1.94 18.76 -1.10
N SER A 275 1.52 17.76 -0.33
CA SER A 275 1.49 16.37 -0.77
C SER A 275 0.60 16.17 -1.99
N ALA A 276 -0.60 16.75 -2.00
CA ALA A 276 -1.53 16.63 -3.13
C ALA A 276 -0.96 17.28 -4.41
N VAL A 277 -0.40 18.49 -4.30
CA VAL A 277 0.20 19.20 -5.43
C VAL A 277 1.40 18.43 -5.99
N LEU A 278 2.33 17.98 -5.14
CA LEU A 278 3.51 17.23 -5.60
C LEU A 278 3.11 15.87 -6.20
N SER A 279 2.12 15.19 -5.63
CA SER A 279 1.61 13.93 -6.18
C SER A 279 1.00 14.12 -7.57
N ALA A 280 0.21 15.19 -7.77
CA ALA A 280 -0.39 15.51 -9.06
C ALA A 280 0.68 15.78 -10.12
N ILE A 281 1.67 16.63 -9.79
CA ILE A 281 2.81 16.95 -10.66
C ILE A 281 3.60 15.66 -10.97
N GLY A 282 3.92 14.86 -9.96
CA GLY A 282 4.72 13.65 -10.11
C GLY A 282 4.05 12.61 -10.99
N LEU A 283 2.75 12.31 -10.79
CA LEU A 283 1.99 11.38 -11.63
C LEU A 283 1.86 11.88 -13.07
N TYR A 284 1.53 13.15 -13.26
CA TYR A 284 1.48 13.74 -14.58
C TYR A 284 2.83 13.64 -15.30
N ALA A 285 3.91 13.99 -14.61
CA ALA A 285 5.26 13.93 -15.15
C ALA A 285 5.71 12.48 -15.47
N ILE A 286 5.39 11.49 -14.64
CA ILE A 286 5.64 10.07 -14.93
C ILE A 286 4.97 9.69 -16.26
N GLY A 287 3.71 10.10 -16.46
CA GLY A 287 2.96 9.84 -17.70
C GLY A 287 3.59 10.41 -18.98
N HIS A 288 4.55 11.33 -18.85
CA HIS A 288 5.25 12.01 -19.96
C HIS A 288 6.77 11.76 -19.95
N SER A 289 7.25 10.75 -19.22
CA SER A 289 8.65 10.44 -19.04
C SER A 289 8.99 9.04 -19.57
N SER A 290 10.26 8.81 -19.88
CA SER A 290 10.76 7.50 -20.30
C SER A 290 12.22 7.32 -19.88
N GLY A 291 12.71 6.09 -19.81
CA GLY A 291 14.09 5.80 -19.45
C GLY A 291 14.46 6.35 -18.06
N LEU A 292 15.66 6.87 -17.90
CA LEU A 292 16.16 7.35 -16.60
C LEU A 292 15.39 8.56 -16.04
N THR A 293 14.69 9.33 -16.88
CA THR A 293 13.90 10.47 -16.40
C THR A 293 12.73 10.03 -15.52
N LEU A 294 12.27 8.78 -15.63
CA LEU A 294 11.28 8.18 -14.74
C LEU A 294 11.68 8.22 -13.26
N PHE A 295 12.97 8.08 -12.94
CA PHE A 295 13.42 8.18 -11.55
C PHE A 295 13.31 9.61 -10.99
N ALA A 296 13.56 10.63 -11.81
CA ALA A 296 13.41 12.02 -11.41
C ALA A 296 11.94 12.37 -11.17
N THR A 297 11.05 11.99 -12.08
CA THR A 297 9.60 12.24 -11.94
C THR A 297 8.96 11.40 -10.83
N ALA A 298 9.41 10.17 -10.65
CA ALA A 298 9.05 9.31 -9.53
C ALA A 298 9.52 9.87 -8.17
N THR A 299 10.65 10.62 -8.14
CA THR A 299 11.06 11.34 -6.92
C THR A 299 10.05 12.39 -6.52
N VAL A 300 9.53 13.18 -7.47
CA VAL A 300 8.48 14.18 -7.19
C VAL A 300 7.22 13.50 -6.67
N PHE A 301 6.81 12.40 -7.28
CA PHE A 301 5.68 11.60 -6.82
C PHE A 301 5.89 11.05 -5.42
N ALA A 302 7.05 10.46 -5.14
CA ALA A 302 7.40 9.90 -3.84
C ALA A 302 7.33 10.94 -2.72
N LEU A 303 7.89 12.15 -2.95
CA LEU A 303 7.82 13.27 -2.01
C LEU A 303 6.37 13.72 -1.78
N GLY A 304 5.54 13.66 -2.82
CA GLY A 304 4.11 13.96 -2.73
C GLY A 304 3.37 12.98 -1.83
N VAL A 305 3.44 11.68 -2.11
CA VAL A 305 2.66 10.66 -1.39
C VAL A 305 3.23 10.32 -0.01
N CYS A 306 4.49 10.66 0.25
CA CYS A 306 5.23 10.29 1.46
C CYS A 306 4.44 10.56 2.75
N PHE A 307 3.74 11.68 2.84
CA PHE A 307 3.10 12.15 4.05
C PHE A 307 1.58 12.01 4.07
N PHE A 308 0.95 11.53 3.01
CA PHE A 308 -0.51 11.40 2.97
C PHE A 308 -1.04 10.57 4.14
N TRP A 309 -0.64 9.32 4.21
CA TRP A 309 -1.13 8.38 5.22
C TRP A 309 -0.90 8.87 6.67
N PRO A 310 0.34 9.17 7.09
CA PRO A 310 0.59 9.55 8.47
C PRO A 310 -0.06 10.89 8.84
N THR A 311 -0.12 11.86 7.91
CA THR A 311 -0.72 13.17 8.19
C THR A 311 -2.24 13.09 8.27
N MET A 312 -2.90 12.25 7.47
CA MET A 312 -4.34 12.02 7.55
C MET A 312 -4.71 11.39 8.90
N LEU A 313 -3.98 10.38 9.35
CA LEU A 313 -4.19 9.75 10.66
C LEU A 313 -3.89 10.73 11.81
N GLY A 314 -2.78 11.47 11.72
CA GLY A 314 -2.41 12.51 12.69
C GLY A 314 -3.49 13.58 12.80
N TYR A 315 -3.96 14.11 11.68
CA TYR A 315 -5.03 15.10 11.65
C TYR A 315 -6.30 14.60 12.35
N VAL A 316 -6.70 13.36 12.07
CA VAL A 316 -7.89 12.76 12.70
C VAL A 316 -7.69 12.54 14.20
N SER A 317 -6.55 12.04 14.62
CA SER A 317 -6.27 11.82 16.05
C SER A 317 -6.25 13.11 16.87
N GLU A 318 -5.79 14.22 16.26
CA GLU A 318 -5.72 15.54 16.91
C GLU A 318 -7.08 16.26 16.95
N ASN A 319 -7.86 16.19 15.85
CA ASN A 319 -9.09 16.99 15.72
C ASN A 319 -10.35 16.20 16.09
N PHE A 320 -10.28 14.86 16.18
CA PHE A 320 -11.40 13.98 16.53
C PHE A 320 -11.01 12.97 17.62
N PRO A 321 -10.48 13.42 18.77
CA PRO A 321 -9.99 12.51 19.83
C PRO A 321 -11.07 11.54 20.34
N ASN A 322 -12.33 11.93 20.29
CA ASN A 322 -13.46 11.12 20.72
C ASN A 322 -13.75 9.91 19.79
N THR A 323 -13.20 9.87 18.57
CA THR A 323 -13.30 8.71 17.71
C THR A 323 -12.36 7.58 18.13
N GLY A 324 -11.31 7.91 18.88
CA GLY A 324 -10.33 6.96 19.42
C GLY A 324 -9.76 6.00 18.41
N ALA A 325 -9.50 4.77 18.82
CA ALA A 325 -8.98 3.70 17.95
C ALA A 325 -9.93 3.35 16.80
N LEU A 326 -11.27 3.47 17.01
CA LEU A 326 -12.27 3.21 15.98
C LEU A 326 -12.13 4.17 14.80
N GLY A 327 -11.92 5.47 15.07
CA GLY A 327 -11.74 6.48 14.01
C GLY A 327 -10.52 6.18 13.16
N LEU A 328 -9.39 5.80 13.76
CA LEU A 328 -8.17 5.42 13.04
C LEU A 328 -8.36 4.12 12.26
N ALA A 329 -9.09 3.14 12.80
CA ALA A 329 -9.42 1.89 12.10
C ALA A 329 -10.32 2.13 10.87
N ILE A 330 -11.33 3.03 11.00
CA ILE A 330 -12.19 3.45 9.87
C ILE A 330 -11.33 4.14 8.81
N MET A 331 -10.45 5.06 9.19
CA MET A 331 -9.56 5.75 8.26
C MET A 331 -8.68 4.75 7.50
N GLY A 332 -7.97 3.87 8.21
CA GLY A 332 -7.10 2.87 7.59
C GLY A 332 -7.85 1.88 6.70
N GLY A 333 -8.99 1.36 7.18
CA GLY A 333 -9.85 0.46 6.41
C GLY A 333 -10.39 1.11 5.14
N THR A 334 -10.86 2.36 5.22
CA THR A 334 -11.36 3.12 4.06
C THR A 334 -10.23 3.43 3.07
N GLY A 335 -9.03 3.74 3.55
CA GLY A 335 -7.87 3.94 2.68
C GLY A 335 -7.54 2.69 1.88
N MET A 336 -7.46 1.53 2.53
CA MET A 336 -7.20 0.27 1.84
C MET A 336 -8.34 -0.14 0.91
N PHE A 337 -9.59 0.09 1.30
CA PHE A 337 -10.75 -0.13 0.43
C PHE A 337 -10.67 0.72 -0.85
N GLY A 338 -10.33 2.01 -0.73
CA GLY A 338 -10.17 2.91 -1.88
C GLY A 338 -9.01 2.48 -2.79
N ALA A 339 -7.87 2.13 -2.21
CA ALA A 339 -6.72 1.60 -2.96
C ALA A 339 -7.10 0.33 -3.73
N GLY A 340 -7.93 -0.56 -3.13
CA GLY A 340 -8.47 -1.73 -3.79
C GLY A 340 -9.36 -1.40 -4.97
N LEU A 341 -10.30 -0.46 -4.82
CA LEU A 341 -11.17 -0.01 -5.91
C LEU A 341 -10.36 0.57 -7.09
N ALA A 342 -9.23 1.21 -6.82
CA ALA A 342 -8.36 1.76 -7.86
C ALA A 342 -7.76 0.68 -8.78
N GLN A 343 -7.54 -0.55 -8.27
CA GLN A 343 -6.84 -1.59 -9.03
C GLN A 343 -7.55 -1.99 -10.35
N PRO A 344 -8.83 -2.45 -10.33
CA PRO A 344 -9.52 -2.80 -11.57
C PRO A 344 -9.80 -1.57 -12.45
N ILE A 345 -9.97 -0.37 -11.86
CA ILE A 345 -10.19 0.86 -12.62
C ILE A 345 -8.92 1.21 -13.43
N ILE A 346 -7.74 1.15 -12.81
CA ILE A 346 -6.47 1.36 -13.50
C ILE A 346 -6.27 0.30 -14.59
N GLY A 347 -6.52 -0.99 -14.26
CA GLY A 347 -6.43 -2.08 -15.23
C GLY A 347 -7.30 -1.85 -16.46
N ARG A 348 -8.56 -1.46 -16.25
CA ARG A 348 -9.50 -1.13 -17.34
C ARG A 348 -9.02 0.07 -18.18
N PHE A 349 -8.43 1.10 -17.56
CA PHE A 349 -7.86 2.21 -18.31
C PHE A 349 -6.67 1.77 -19.17
N VAL A 350 -5.85 0.84 -18.69
CA VAL A 350 -4.76 0.26 -19.50
C VAL A 350 -5.32 -0.49 -20.70
N ASP A 351 -6.32 -1.38 -20.48
CA ASP A 351 -6.92 -2.14 -21.58
C ASP A 351 -7.54 -1.21 -22.65
N GLN A 352 -8.23 -0.15 -22.23
CA GLN A 352 -8.77 0.86 -23.14
C GLN A 352 -7.68 1.64 -23.88
N ALA A 353 -6.62 2.04 -23.19
CA ALA A 353 -5.50 2.77 -23.79
C ALA A 353 -4.73 1.89 -24.80
N VAL A 354 -4.61 0.59 -24.54
CA VAL A 354 -4.06 -0.39 -25.48
C VAL A 354 -4.96 -0.53 -26.70
N ALA A 355 -6.27 -0.75 -26.50
CA ALA A 355 -7.22 -0.98 -27.59
C ALA A 355 -7.25 0.16 -28.61
N VAL A 356 -7.15 1.41 -28.18
CA VAL A 356 -7.12 2.59 -29.07
C VAL A 356 -5.83 2.68 -29.89
N ARG A 357 -4.73 2.07 -29.43
CA ARG A 357 -3.41 2.10 -30.07
C ARG A 357 -3.14 0.93 -31.01
N VAL A 358 -3.97 -0.11 -30.98
CA VAL A 358 -3.84 -1.25 -31.89
C VAL A 358 -4.17 -0.79 -33.31
N PRO A 359 -3.26 -0.99 -34.29
CA PRO A 359 -3.51 -0.58 -35.66
C PRO A 359 -4.72 -1.29 -36.30
N ALA A 360 -5.38 -0.62 -37.21
CA ALA A 360 -6.51 -1.19 -37.97
C ALA A 360 -6.06 -2.49 -38.69
N GLY A 361 -6.87 -3.52 -38.58
CA GLY A 361 -6.58 -4.85 -39.15
C GLY A 361 -5.70 -5.76 -38.30
N GLN A 362 -5.24 -5.31 -37.12
CA GLN A 362 -4.50 -6.13 -36.17
C GLN A 362 -5.37 -6.40 -34.90
N SER A 363 -5.01 -7.44 -34.17
CA SER A 363 -5.62 -7.76 -32.89
C SER A 363 -4.59 -7.72 -31.76
N VAL A 364 -5.04 -7.44 -30.53
CA VAL A 364 -4.20 -7.52 -29.33
C VAL A 364 -3.51 -8.89 -29.22
N ALA A 365 -4.26 -9.97 -29.49
CA ALA A 365 -3.74 -11.33 -29.44
C ALA A 365 -2.62 -11.55 -30.47
N ALA A 366 -2.77 -11.06 -31.71
CA ALA A 366 -1.75 -11.18 -32.76
C ALA A 366 -0.47 -10.41 -32.40
N LEU A 367 -0.60 -9.19 -31.84
CA LEU A 367 0.54 -8.40 -31.37
C LEU A 367 1.24 -9.06 -30.18
N ALA A 368 0.49 -9.58 -29.23
CA ALA A 368 1.02 -10.24 -28.04
C ALA A 368 1.75 -11.58 -28.37
N ALA A 369 1.30 -12.27 -29.44
CA ALA A 369 1.90 -13.52 -29.91
C ALA A 369 3.06 -13.30 -30.90
N ALA A 370 3.43 -12.06 -31.23
CA ALA A 370 4.45 -11.75 -32.20
C ALA A 370 5.83 -12.30 -31.76
N PRO A 371 6.61 -12.91 -32.68
CA PRO A 371 7.93 -13.44 -32.37
C PRO A 371 8.85 -12.35 -31.77
N ALA A 372 9.62 -12.72 -30.74
CA ALA A 372 10.59 -11.81 -30.14
C ALA A 372 11.57 -11.27 -31.19
N GLY A 373 11.83 -9.96 -31.17
CA GLY A 373 12.71 -9.28 -32.13
C GLY A 373 12.03 -8.88 -33.44
N SER A 374 10.75 -9.22 -33.64
CA SER A 374 10.00 -8.76 -34.83
C SER A 374 9.53 -7.30 -34.65
N ASP A 375 9.22 -6.63 -35.77
CA ASP A 375 8.64 -5.28 -35.75
C ASP A 375 7.32 -5.23 -35.00
N LEU A 376 6.50 -6.28 -35.09
CA LEU A 376 5.24 -6.40 -34.36
C LEU A 376 5.47 -6.54 -32.88
N ALA A 377 6.47 -7.28 -32.42
CA ALA A 377 6.82 -7.36 -30.99
C ALA A 377 7.32 -6.00 -30.46
N SER A 378 8.14 -5.29 -31.25
CA SER A 378 8.60 -3.94 -30.91
C SER A 378 7.46 -2.95 -30.84
N LEU A 379 6.51 -3.02 -31.78
CA LEU A 379 5.29 -2.22 -31.77
C LEU A 379 4.44 -2.54 -30.52
N TRP A 380 4.29 -3.83 -30.18
CA TRP A 380 3.54 -4.24 -28.99
C TRP A 380 4.14 -3.70 -27.71
N MET A 381 5.46 -3.80 -27.52
CA MET A 381 6.14 -3.22 -26.35
C MET A 381 5.92 -1.72 -26.25
N LYS A 382 5.98 -1.00 -27.38
CA LYS A 382 5.71 0.44 -27.42
C LYS A 382 4.26 0.77 -27.06
N ILE A 383 3.29 0.04 -27.59
CA ILE A 383 1.86 0.22 -27.25
C ILE A 383 1.64 0.02 -25.73
N GLN A 384 2.23 -1.01 -25.15
CA GLN A 384 2.13 -1.27 -23.72
C GLN A 384 2.78 -0.17 -22.88
N ALA A 385 3.97 0.30 -23.27
CA ALA A 385 4.66 1.38 -22.57
C ALA A 385 3.84 2.67 -22.60
N ASP A 386 3.40 3.09 -23.78
CA ASP A 386 2.63 4.34 -23.96
C ASP A 386 1.27 4.26 -23.22
N ALA A 387 0.57 3.12 -23.28
CA ALA A 387 -0.68 2.92 -22.57
C ALA A 387 -0.49 2.92 -21.03
N GLY A 388 0.58 2.30 -20.55
CA GLY A 388 0.93 2.27 -19.13
C GLY A 388 1.25 3.68 -18.59
N LEU A 389 2.11 4.40 -19.27
CA LEU A 389 2.50 5.78 -18.91
C LEU A 389 1.27 6.71 -18.89
N GLU A 390 0.47 6.69 -19.97
CA GLU A 390 -0.76 7.50 -20.04
C GLU A 390 -1.70 7.16 -18.87
N THR A 391 -1.87 5.89 -18.56
CA THR A 391 -2.77 5.45 -17.47
C THR A 391 -2.27 5.97 -16.12
N ILE A 392 -0.97 5.87 -15.83
CA ILE A 392 -0.39 6.42 -14.59
C ILE A 392 -0.60 7.94 -14.55
N GLY A 393 -0.37 8.65 -15.65
CA GLY A 393 -0.62 10.10 -15.76
C GLY A 393 -2.08 10.48 -15.49
N ARG A 394 -3.06 9.69 -15.95
CA ARG A 394 -4.50 9.94 -15.70
C ARG A 394 -4.88 9.89 -14.22
N VAL A 395 -4.18 9.08 -13.41
CA VAL A 395 -4.44 9.02 -11.95
C VAL A 395 -4.18 10.36 -11.27
N ALA A 396 -3.42 11.26 -11.88
CA ALA A 396 -3.17 12.63 -11.36
C ALA A 396 -4.45 13.43 -11.08
N ILE A 397 -5.60 13.05 -11.65
CA ILE A 397 -6.90 13.69 -11.37
C ILE A 397 -7.28 13.58 -9.88
N LEU A 398 -6.91 12.49 -9.20
CA LEU A 398 -7.24 12.28 -7.79
C LEU A 398 -6.53 13.28 -6.88
N PRO A 399 -5.20 13.45 -6.93
CA PRO A 399 -4.52 14.43 -6.10
C PRO A 399 -4.81 15.88 -6.52
N VAL A 400 -5.19 16.17 -7.78
CA VAL A 400 -5.70 17.49 -8.16
C VAL A 400 -6.99 17.81 -7.40
N PHE A 401 -7.94 16.88 -7.36
CA PHE A 401 -9.17 17.05 -6.58
C PHE A 401 -8.86 17.23 -5.09
N LEU A 402 -7.98 16.42 -4.52
CA LEU A 402 -7.54 16.51 -3.13
C LEU A 402 -6.89 17.87 -2.83
N ALA A 403 -6.08 18.41 -3.73
CA ALA A 403 -5.47 19.72 -3.56
C ALA A 403 -6.53 20.83 -3.40
N VAL A 404 -7.60 20.80 -4.21
CA VAL A 404 -8.72 21.73 -4.10
C VAL A 404 -9.41 21.61 -2.75
N VAL A 405 -9.71 20.38 -2.29
CA VAL A 405 -10.36 20.14 -1.00
C VAL A 405 -9.48 20.61 0.16
N PHE A 406 -8.19 20.28 0.15
CA PHE A 406 -7.28 20.65 1.24
C PHE A 406 -6.96 22.16 1.25
N VAL A 407 -6.89 22.81 0.10
CA VAL A 407 -6.82 24.30 0.01
C VAL A 407 -8.07 24.93 0.63
N GLY A 408 -9.26 24.42 0.30
CA GLY A 408 -10.51 24.85 0.92
C GLY A 408 -10.49 24.74 2.45
N LEU A 409 -10.04 23.59 2.99
CA LEU A 409 -9.88 23.39 4.43
C LEU A 409 -8.85 24.35 5.06
N LEU A 410 -7.76 24.63 4.36
CA LEU A 410 -6.72 25.56 4.83
C LEU A 410 -7.26 26.99 4.95
N VAL A 411 -8.02 27.45 3.95
CA VAL A 411 -8.66 28.78 3.93
C VAL A 411 -9.68 28.90 5.07
N LEU A 412 -10.58 27.92 5.22
CA LEU A 412 -11.59 27.90 6.30
C LEU A 412 -10.95 27.95 7.69
N ARG A 413 -9.85 27.24 7.90
CA ARG A 413 -9.11 27.29 9.18
C ARG A 413 -8.49 28.67 9.45
N LYS A 414 -7.94 29.33 8.44
CA LYS A 414 -7.40 30.69 8.59
C LYS A 414 -8.50 31.68 8.95
N GLN A 415 -9.64 31.60 8.29
CA GLN A 415 -10.78 32.51 8.57
C GLN A 415 -11.30 32.32 10.01
N ARG A 416 -11.44 31.07 10.49
CA ARG A 416 -11.85 30.81 11.89
C ARG A 416 -10.85 31.35 12.91
N LYS A 417 -9.54 31.30 12.66
CA LYS A 417 -8.54 31.89 13.55
C LYS A 417 -8.61 33.41 13.59
N VAL A 418 -8.88 34.07 12.46
CA VAL A 418 -9.03 35.53 12.37
C VAL A 418 -10.31 36.01 13.07
N MET A 419 -11.39 35.22 13.02
CA MET A 419 -12.65 35.58 13.69
C MET A 419 -12.66 35.27 15.21
N ALA A 420 -11.71 34.51 15.70
CA ALA A 420 -11.61 34.09 17.11
C ALA A 420 -10.51 34.87 17.88
N GLY A 421 -9.70 35.70 17.24
CA GLY A 421 -8.70 36.61 17.82
C GLY A 421 -9.07 38.04 17.57
#